data_a55ab37de54625b17a2b2190b8654f61
#
_entry.id   a55ab37de54625b17a2b2190b8654f61
#
_cell.length_a   1.000
_cell.length_b   1.000
_cell.length_c   1.000
_cell.angle_alpha   90.00
_cell.angle_beta   90.00
_cell.angle_gamma   90.00
#
_symmetry.space_group_name_H-M   'P 1'
#
loop_
_entity.id
_entity.type
_entity.pdbx_description
1 polymer ?
#
loop_
_entity_poly.entity_id
_entity_poly.type
_entity_poly.pdbx_seq_one_letter_code
_entity_poly.pdbx_strand_id
1 'polypeptide(L)'
;MYVVFMLNRRVCFTQSDTGAAPQNGSSLSIFNPDKKTLKDLPVFLRSHLELEEINLYSDDVEKLWMRFCMNYFEVVSAGGLVVNSNNKMLWINRNNHWDLPKGKVEPGESLETAAMREVNEETGIGNLKITGDLATTYHTFEIDGVVHLKTTFWFSMIHKGGDTKGTPQAIEGITDVQWIGAPIPKKIWESTYGSIRIVVKESVKELT
;
A
#
# COMPACT_ATOMS: atom_id res chain seq x y z
N MET A 1 -2.85 5.97 -14.20
CA MET A 1 -3.83 6.07 -13.08
C MET A 1 -3.08 5.87 -11.77
N TYR A 2 -3.26 6.78 -10.80
CA TYR A 2 -2.71 6.61 -9.44
C TYR A 2 -3.86 6.39 -8.46
N VAL A 3 -3.62 5.63 -7.39
CA VAL A 3 -4.58 5.41 -6.31
C VAL A 3 -3.89 5.64 -4.98
N VAL A 4 -4.39 6.62 -4.21
CA VAL A 4 -3.92 6.90 -2.85
C VAL A 4 -4.97 6.47 -1.85
N PHE A 5 -4.56 5.78 -0.80
CA PHE A 5 -5.43 5.50 0.33
C PHE A 5 -5.28 6.62 1.38
N MET A 6 -6.36 7.35 1.57
CA MET A 6 -6.43 8.46 2.52
C MET A 6 -7.57 8.18 3.51
N LEU A 7 -7.25 8.07 4.80
CA LEU A 7 -8.23 7.68 5.83
C LEU A 7 -8.97 6.36 5.47
N ASN A 8 -8.25 5.37 4.94
CA ASN A 8 -8.75 4.09 4.42
C ASN A 8 -9.73 4.18 3.24
N ARG A 9 -9.82 5.34 2.56
CA ARG A 9 -10.64 5.57 1.38
C ARG A 9 -9.78 5.79 0.15
N ARG A 10 -10.33 5.50 -1.00
CA ARG A 10 -9.61 5.61 -2.27
C ARG A 10 -9.70 7.03 -2.83
N VAL A 11 -8.57 7.61 -3.17
CA VAL A 11 -8.48 8.81 -4.01
C VAL A 11 -7.79 8.40 -5.31
N CYS A 12 -8.55 8.37 -6.39
CA CYS A 12 -8.12 7.90 -7.71
C CYS A 12 -7.79 9.10 -8.61
N PHE A 13 -6.66 9.04 -9.31
CA PHE A 13 -6.23 10.06 -10.30
C PHE A 13 -6.34 9.44 -11.68
N THR A 14 -7.19 9.99 -12.53
CA THR A 14 -7.60 9.38 -13.79
C THR A 14 -7.57 10.40 -14.92
N GLN A 15 -7.22 9.94 -16.13
CA GLN A 15 -7.31 10.73 -17.34
C GLN A 15 -8.78 11.04 -17.68
N SER A 16 -9.07 12.27 -18.14
CA SER A 16 -10.45 12.74 -18.39
C SER A 16 -11.18 12.00 -19.50
N ASP A 17 -10.47 11.35 -20.42
CA ASP A 17 -11.00 10.65 -21.60
C ASP A 17 -11.42 9.19 -21.34
N THR A 18 -11.25 8.66 -20.12
CA THR A 18 -11.45 7.25 -19.79
C THR A 18 -12.91 6.82 -19.55
N GLY A 19 -13.90 7.65 -19.92
CA GLY A 19 -15.33 7.31 -19.83
C GLY A 19 -16.09 7.99 -18.70
N ALA A 20 -17.39 7.67 -18.58
CA ALA A 20 -18.25 8.27 -17.57
C ALA A 20 -17.76 7.97 -16.14
N ALA A 21 -17.69 9.02 -15.33
CA ALA A 21 -17.38 8.89 -13.91
C ALA A 21 -18.39 7.95 -13.23
N PRO A 22 -17.93 6.95 -12.44
CA PRO A 22 -18.84 6.11 -11.69
C PRO A 22 -19.66 6.98 -10.73
N GLN A 23 -20.98 6.93 -10.87
CA GLN A 23 -21.90 7.58 -9.93
C GLN A 23 -22.57 6.51 -9.09
N ASN A 24 -22.01 6.23 -7.96
CA ASN A 24 -22.70 5.53 -6.88
C ASN A 24 -22.74 6.46 -5.66
N GLY A 25 -23.69 6.29 -4.76
CA GLY A 25 -23.92 7.20 -3.62
C GLY A 25 -22.76 7.34 -2.65
N SER A 26 -21.67 6.55 -2.81
CA SER A 26 -20.46 6.56 -2.00
C SER A 26 -19.21 7.06 -2.75
N SER A 27 -19.36 7.58 -3.97
CA SER A 27 -18.25 8.11 -4.77
C SER A 27 -18.49 9.55 -5.22
N LEU A 28 -17.44 10.37 -5.22
CA LEU A 28 -17.44 11.75 -5.70
C LEU A 28 -16.44 11.88 -6.86
N SER A 29 -16.89 12.54 -7.94
CA SER A 29 -16.04 12.87 -9.09
C SER A 29 -15.76 14.36 -9.15
N ILE A 30 -14.48 14.74 -9.26
CA ILE A 30 -14.01 16.12 -9.35
C ILE A 30 -13.15 16.27 -10.60
N PHE A 31 -13.54 17.18 -11.49
CA PHE A 31 -12.81 17.44 -12.74
C PHE A 31 -11.89 18.65 -12.59
N ASN A 32 -10.64 18.49 -13.03
CA ASN A 32 -9.59 19.52 -12.99
C ASN A 32 -9.49 20.25 -11.64
N PRO A 33 -9.31 19.49 -10.50
CA PRO A 33 -9.27 20.09 -9.17
C PRO A 33 -8.16 21.14 -9.09
N ASP A 34 -8.45 22.25 -8.42
CA ASP A 34 -7.48 23.31 -8.16
C ASP A 34 -6.53 22.93 -7.00
N LYS A 35 -5.53 23.79 -6.74
CA LYS A 35 -4.54 23.57 -5.69
C LYS A 35 -5.19 23.48 -4.29
N LYS A 36 -6.22 24.30 -4.05
CA LYS A 36 -6.91 24.31 -2.76
C LYS A 36 -7.66 23.01 -2.52
N THR A 37 -8.41 22.55 -3.52
CA THR A 37 -9.12 21.24 -3.48
C THR A 37 -8.17 20.10 -3.14
N LEU A 38 -7.01 20.03 -3.80
CA LEU A 38 -6.02 18.98 -3.54
C LEU A 38 -5.44 19.05 -2.12
N LYS A 39 -5.20 20.25 -1.61
CA LYS A 39 -4.67 20.47 -0.25
C LYS A 39 -5.70 20.09 0.81
N ASP A 40 -6.97 20.41 0.59
CA ASP A 40 -8.03 20.28 1.56
C ASP A 40 -8.68 18.87 1.57
N LEU A 41 -8.25 17.94 0.69
CA LEU A 41 -8.78 16.57 0.61
C LEU A 41 -8.82 15.82 1.95
N PRO A 42 -7.78 15.88 2.83
CA PRO A 42 -7.85 15.20 4.12
C PRO A 42 -8.95 15.75 5.02
N VAL A 43 -9.13 17.08 5.05
CA VAL A 43 -10.18 17.74 5.82
C VAL A 43 -11.56 17.43 5.25
N PHE A 44 -11.68 17.49 3.93
CA PHE A 44 -12.91 17.14 3.22
C PHE A 44 -13.36 15.71 3.51
N LEU A 45 -12.48 14.74 3.41
CA LEU A 45 -12.78 13.33 3.71
C LEU A 45 -13.16 13.12 5.19
N ARG A 46 -12.63 13.89 6.14
CA ARG A 46 -13.04 13.80 7.56
C ARG A 46 -14.48 14.24 7.80
N SER A 47 -14.99 15.17 7.01
CA SER A 47 -16.35 15.70 7.13
C SER A 47 -17.38 14.94 6.26
N HIS A 48 -16.95 14.03 5.36
CA HIS A 48 -17.81 13.26 4.46
C HIS A 48 -17.57 11.77 4.68
N LEU A 49 -18.12 11.23 5.78
CA LEU A 49 -17.88 9.84 6.19
C LEU A 49 -18.56 8.82 5.27
N GLU A 50 -19.55 9.23 4.52
CA GLU A 50 -20.31 8.43 3.54
C GLU A 50 -19.49 8.10 2.29
N LEU A 51 -18.45 8.90 1.98
CA LEU A 51 -17.64 8.69 0.79
C LEU A 51 -16.61 7.58 1.00
N GLU A 52 -16.60 6.60 0.12
CA GLU A 52 -15.60 5.53 0.04
C GLU A 52 -14.52 5.82 -1.00
N GLU A 53 -14.87 6.64 -2.00
CA GLU A 53 -13.98 6.93 -3.12
C GLU A 53 -14.13 8.38 -3.62
N ILE A 54 -13.00 9.02 -3.95
CA ILE A 54 -12.96 10.27 -4.71
C ILE A 54 -12.20 10.00 -6.01
N ASN A 55 -12.83 10.36 -7.14
CA ASN A 55 -12.23 10.27 -8.46
C ASN A 55 -11.83 11.67 -8.95
N LEU A 56 -10.54 11.92 -9.11
CA LEU A 56 -9.98 13.16 -9.60
C LEU A 56 -9.61 13.00 -11.07
N TYR A 57 -10.26 13.77 -11.94
CA TYR A 57 -10.06 13.72 -13.38
C TYR A 57 -9.25 14.91 -13.88
N SER A 58 -8.34 14.68 -14.81
CA SER A 58 -7.57 15.74 -15.49
C SER A 58 -7.14 15.28 -16.88
N ASP A 59 -6.98 16.23 -17.81
CA ASP A 59 -6.39 15.99 -19.12
C ASP A 59 -4.87 15.69 -19.04
N ASP A 60 -4.24 16.02 -17.90
CA ASP A 60 -2.85 15.73 -17.58
C ASP A 60 -2.78 15.13 -16.17
N VAL A 61 -2.93 13.81 -16.10
CA VAL A 61 -2.96 13.07 -14.82
C VAL A 61 -1.61 13.10 -14.11
N GLU A 62 -0.49 13.17 -14.85
CA GLU A 62 0.86 13.23 -14.27
C GLU A 62 1.06 14.56 -13.55
N LYS A 63 0.68 15.67 -14.18
CA LYS A 63 0.74 16.98 -13.58
C LYS A 63 -0.20 17.11 -12.39
N LEU A 64 -1.41 16.50 -12.46
CA LEU A 64 -2.33 16.46 -11.35
C LEU A 64 -1.72 15.70 -10.16
N TRP A 65 -1.11 14.54 -10.42
CA TRP A 65 -0.40 13.73 -9.43
C TRP A 65 0.75 14.51 -8.76
N MET A 66 1.62 15.13 -9.55
CA MET A 66 2.72 15.97 -9.01
C MET A 66 2.18 17.08 -8.11
N ARG A 67 1.14 17.80 -8.54
CA ARG A 67 0.51 18.87 -7.73
C ARG A 67 -0.09 18.33 -6.41
N PHE A 68 -0.61 17.12 -6.41
CA PHE A 68 -1.08 16.47 -5.19
C PHE A 68 0.09 16.16 -4.26
N CYS A 69 1.13 15.49 -4.74
CA CYS A 69 2.32 15.13 -3.95
C CYS A 69 2.98 16.32 -3.27
N MET A 70 3.02 17.48 -3.93
CA MET A 70 3.59 18.72 -3.38
C MET A 70 2.94 19.23 -2.09
N ASN A 71 1.77 18.69 -1.69
CA ASN A 71 1.09 19.09 -0.46
C ASN A 71 1.53 18.27 0.77
N TYR A 72 2.38 17.25 0.59
CA TYR A 72 2.71 16.29 1.64
C TYR A 72 4.22 16.11 1.78
N PHE A 73 4.68 15.78 2.98
CA PHE A 73 6.02 15.25 3.18
C PHE A 73 6.06 13.80 2.73
N GLU A 74 6.93 13.48 1.80
CA GLU A 74 7.06 12.14 1.28
C GLU A 74 7.88 11.26 2.23
N VAL A 75 7.39 10.03 2.46
CA VAL A 75 8.10 8.95 3.13
C VAL A 75 8.22 7.79 2.16
N VAL A 76 9.44 7.49 1.75
CA VAL A 76 9.72 6.35 0.88
C VAL A 76 9.90 5.10 1.71
N SER A 77 9.23 4.02 1.31
CA SER A 77 9.29 2.71 1.96
C SER A 77 9.44 1.61 0.92
N ALA A 78 9.97 0.47 1.34
CA ALA A 78 10.05 -0.71 0.51
C ALA A 78 9.62 -1.95 1.31
N GLY A 79 9.07 -2.95 0.64
CA GLY A 79 8.61 -4.16 1.30
C GLY A 79 8.46 -5.34 0.34
N GLY A 80 8.10 -6.49 0.87
CA GLY A 80 8.07 -7.73 0.10
C GLY A 80 6.78 -8.53 0.27
N LEU A 81 6.27 -9.06 -0.86
CA LEU A 81 5.37 -10.19 -0.88
C LEU A 81 6.25 -11.44 -0.99
N VAL A 82 6.40 -12.16 0.10
CA VAL A 82 7.29 -13.33 0.18
C VAL A 82 6.48 -14.61 0.05
N VAL A 83 6.88 -15.50 -0.85
CA VAL A 83 6.29 -16.83 -1.02
C VAL A 83 7.34 -17.89 -0.66
N ASN A 84 6.95 -18.90 0.14
CA ASN A 84 7.82 -20.01 0.52
C ASN A 84 7.69 -21.22 -0.43
N SER A 85 8.50 -22.26 -0.18
CA SER A 85 8.46 -23.49 -0.98
C SER A 85 7.14 -24.29 -0.90
N ASN A 86 6.25 -23.96 0.05
CA ASN A 86 4.92 -24.54 0.20
C ASN A 86 3.83 -23.68 -0.48
N ASN A 87 4.20 -22.71 -1.32
CA ASN A 87 3.30 -21.74 -1.95
C ASN A 87 2.43 -20.94 -0.96
N LYS A 88 2.98 -20.63 0.21
CA LYS A 88 2.32 -19.77 1.19
C LYS A 88 2.96 -18.40 1.23
N MET A 89 2.14 -17.38 1.38
CA MET A 89 2.56 -15.98 1.53
C MET A 89 2.84 -15.64 2.99
N LEU A 90 3.90 -14.85 3.22
CA LEU A 90 4.24 -14.31 4.53
C LEU A 90 3.38 -13.10 4.84
N TRP A 91 2.74 -13.11 5.99
CA TRP A 91 1.91 -12.03 6.50
C TRP A 91 2.35 -11.64 7.90
N ILE A 92 2.18 -10.38 8.22
CA ILE A 92 2.33 -9.83 9.58
C ILE A 92 0.99 -9.34 10.11
N ASN A 93 0.76 -9.45 11.41
CA ASN A 93 -0.33 -8.73 12.08
C ASN A 93 0.25 -7.53 12.82
N ARG A 94 -0.08 -6.32 12.36
CA ARG A 94 0.38 -5.06 12.94
C ARG A 94 -0.82 -4.23 13.36
N ASN A 95 -0.90 -3.85 14.62
CA ASN A 95 -2.01 -3.05 15.16
C ASN A 95 -3.40 -3.65 14.83
N ASN A 96 -3.56 -4.96 14.95
CA ASN A 96 -4.77 -5.74 14.62
C ASN A 96 -5.18 -5.72 13.14
N HIS A 97 -4.28 -5.33 12.23
CA HIS A 97 -4.48 -5.44 10.78
C HIS A 97 -3.47 -6.38 10.17
N TRP A 98 -3.93 -7.20 9.23
CA TRP A 98 -3.04 -8.02 8.43
C TRP A 98 -2.41 -7.19 7.33
N ASP A 99 -1.09 -7.30 7.21
CA ASP A 99 -0.23 -6.48 6.33
C ASP A 99 0.89 -7.34 5.75
N LEU A 100 1.63 -6.79 4.79
CA LEU A 100 2.88 -7.34 4.30
C LEU A 100 4.06 -6.58 4.94
N PRO A 101 5.19 -7.26 5.20
CA PRO A 101 6.36 -6.63 5.83
C PRO A 101 6.96 -5.54 4.94
N LYS A 102 7.22 -4.36 5.53
CA LYS A 102 7.72 -3.15 4.86
C LYS A 102 8.15 -2.09 5.84
N GLY A 103 9.14 -1.33 5.50
CA GLY A 103 9.50 -0.17 6.30
C GLY A 103 10.23 0.90 5.51
N LYS A 104 10.79 1.87 6.21
CA LYS A 104 11.39 3.07 5.62
C LYS A 104 12.71 2.76 4.94
N VAL A 105 12.91 3.30 3.75
CA VAL A 105 14.22 3.25 3.06
C VAL A 105 15.19 4.18 3.77
N GLU A 106 16.37 3.67 4.13
CA GLU A 106 17.42 4.42 4.79
C GLU A 106 18.26 5.23 3.78
N PRO A 107 18.93 6.33 4.21
CA PRO A 107 19.78 7.10 3.32
C PRO A 107 20.90 6.27 2.69
N GLY A 108 20.97 6.29 1.35
CA GLY A 108 21.99 5.55 0.59
C GLY A 108 21.67 4.07 0.36
N GLU A 109 20.54 3.57 0.84
CA GLU A 109 20.07 2.21 0.62
C GLU A 109 19.27 2.10 -0.69
N SER A 110 19.43 1.00 -1.44
CA SER A 110 18.54 0.71 -2.58
C SER A 110 17.18 0.20 -2.10
N LEU A 111 16.14 0.34 -2.95
CA LEU A 111 14.79 -0.12 -2.62
C LEU A 111 14.75 -1.63 -2.36
N GLU A 112 15.49 -2.40 -3.14
CA GLU A 112 15.59 -3.86 -3.00
C GLU A 112 16.26 -4.26 -1.68
N THR A 113 17.35 -3.55 -1.32
CA THR A 113 18.06 -3.80 -0.05
C THR A 113 17.15 -3.47 1.13
N ALA A 114 16.49 -2.32 1.10
CA ALA A 114 15.51 -1.92 2.12
C ALA A 114 14.39 -2.96 2.26
N ALA A 115 13.82 -3.41 1.15
CA ALA A 115 12.75 -4.40 1.17
C ALA A 115 13.18 -5.72 1.82
N MET A 116 14.36 -6.25 1.50
CA MET A 116 14.89 -7.48 2.09
C MET A 116 15.23 -7.29 3.57
N ARG A 117 15.80 -6.16 3.96
CA ARG A 117 16.13 -5.82 5.36
C ARG A 117 14.85 -5.74 6.19
N GLU A 118 13.86 -5.00 5.72
CA GLU A 118 12.58 -4.81 6.43
C GLU A 118 11.82 -6.12 6.62
N VAL A 119 11.77 -6.98 5.57
CA VAL A 119 11.17 -8.32 5.72
C VAL A 119 11.89 -9.11 6.81
N ASN A 120 13.23 -9.08 6.84
CA ASN A 120 13.99 -9.80 7.85
C ASN A 120 13.80 -9.21 9.26
N GLU A 121 13.84 -7.89 9.43
CA GLU A 121 13.68 -7.20 10.72
C GLU A 121 12.29 -7.41 11.30
N GLU A 122 11.23 -7.22 10.50
CA GLU A 122 9.85 -7.34 10.96
C GLU A 122 9.41 -8.78 11.24
N THR A 123 10.03 -9.76 10.57
CA THR A 123 9.55 -11.16 10.60
C THR A 123 10.58 -12.21 11.06
N GLY A 124 11.87 -11.88 11.11
CA GLY A 124 12.95 -12.84 11.33
C GLY A 124 13.20 -13.79 10.15
N ILE A 125 12.52 -13.60 9.00
CA ILE A 125 12.65 -14.46 7.83
C ILE A 125 13.76 -13.93 6.93
N GLY A 126 14.81 -14.73 6.74
CA GLY A 126 15.95 -14.46 5.85
C GLY A 126 15.99 -15.37 4.63
N ASN A 127 17.16 -15.47 3.98
CA ASN A 127 17.35 -16.25 2.74
C ASN A 127 16.35 -15.90 1.64
N LEU A 128 16.13 -14.59 1.46
CA LEU A 128 15.21 -14.02 0.49
C LEU A 128 15.89 -13.83 -0.85
N LYS A 129 15.14 -14.02 -1.92
CA LYS A 129 15.53 -13.66 -3.29
C LYS A 129 14.39 -12.88 -3.93
N ILE A 130 14.67 -11.65 -4.38
CA ILE A 130 13.74 -10.87 -5.20
C ILE A 130 13.60 -11.55 -6.55
N THR A 131 12.36 -11.63 -7.05
CA THR A 131 12.00 -12.25 -8.33
C THR A 131 11.38 -11.27 -9.32
N GLY A 132 10.92 -10.11 -8.85
CA GLY A 132 10.34 -9.06 -9.68
C GLY A 132 9.80 -7.90 -8.86
N ASP A 133 9.42 -6.83 -9.57
CA ASP A 133 8.74 -5.68 -9.01
C ASP A 133 7.24 -5.95 -8.96
N LEU A 134 6.55 -5.34 -8.00
CA LEU A 134 5.09 -5.31 -7.89
C LEU A 134 4.60 -3.86 -7.89
N ALA A 135 3.28 -3.67 -7.85
CA ALA A 135 2.67 -2.35 -7.83
C ALA A 135 3.23 -1.47 -6.72
N THR A 136 3.58 -0.23 -7.05
CA THR A 136 3.82 0.81 -6.06
C THR A 136 2.49 1.24 -5.44
N THR A 137 2.44 1.36 -4.11
CA THR A 137 1.25 1.80 -3.39
C THR A 137 1.48 3.11 -2.66
N TYR A 138 0.39 3.88 -2.52
CA TYR A 138 0.42 5.19 -1.89
C TYR A 138 -0.64 5.26 -0.79
N HIS A 139 -0.27 5.76 0.38
CA HIS A 139 -1.22 6.10 1.41
C HIS A 139 -0.78 7.32 2.21
N THR A 140 -1.75 8.02 2.80
CA THR A 140 -1.45 9.11 3.71
C THR A 140 -1.61 8.68 5.17
N PHE A 141 -0.77 9.23 6.03
CA PHE A 141 -0.85 9.06 7.48
C PHE A 141 -0.46 10.38 8.16
N GLU A 142 -0.78 10.52 9.42
CA GLU A 142 -0.56 11.76 10.17
C GLU A 142 0.41 11.52 11.34
N ILE A 143 1.39 12.42 11.47
CA ILE A 143 2.27 12.50 12.64
C ILE A 143 2.22 13.95 13.14
N ASP A 144 1.90 14.15 14.40
CA ASP A 144 1.87 15.47 15.07
C ASP A 144 1.06 16.53 14.29
N GLY A 145 -0.09 16.14 13.73
CA GLY A 145 -0.95 17.02 12.94
C GLY A 145 -0.49 17.27 11.50
N VAL A 146 0.65 16.71 11.09
CA VAL A 146 1.19 16.84 9.74
C VAL A 146 0.87 15.58 8.92
N VAL A 147 0.22 15.79 7.76
CA VAL A 147 -0.09 14.67 6.85
C VAL A 147 1.11 14.37 5.97
N HIS A 148 1.51 13.10 5.96
CA HIS A 148 2.59 12.54 5.14
C HIS A 148 2.01 11.67 4.05
N LEU A 149 2.70 11.62 2.90
CA LEU A 149 2.44 10.68 1.82
C LEU A 149 3.48 9.56 1.86
N LYS A 150 3.07 8.34 2.14
CA LYS A 150 3.94 7.18 2.07
C LYS A 150 3.84 6.53 0.70
N THR A 151 4.96 6.49 -0.01
CA THR A 151 5.17 5.73 -1.23
C THR A 151 5.85 4.41 -0.87
N THR A 152 5.21 3.27 -1.14
CA THR A 152 5.78 1.96 -0.85
C THR A 152 6.04 1.20 -2.15
N PHE A 153 7.30 0.86 -2.38
CA PHE A 153 7.75 0.00 -3.47
C PHE A 153 7.71 -1.46 -3.01
N TRP A 154 7.03 -2.29 -3.77
CA TRP A 154 6.84 -3.69 -3.43
C TRP A 154 7.60 -4.61 -4.36
N PHE A 155 8.14 -5.68 -3.78
CA PHE A 155 8.89 -6.69 -4.51
C PHE A 155 8.28 -8.07 -4.27
N SER A 156 8.17 -8.85 -5.34
CA SER A 156 7.93 -10.29 -5.26
C SER A 156 9.20 -10.97 -4.79
N MET A 157 9.10 -11.83 -3.77
CA MET A 157 10.23 -12.51 -3.17
C MET A 157 9.95 -14.00 -2.95
N ILE A 158 10.99 -14.80 -3.04
CA ILE A 158 10.95 -16.21 -2.63
C ILE A 158 11.81 -16.45 -1.39
N HIS A 159 11.27 -17.24 -0.47
CA HIS A 159 12.00 -17.85 0.64
C HIS A 159 12.18 -19.34 0.33
N LYS A 160 13.42 -19.83 0.26
CA LYS A 160 13.72 -21.23 -0.11
C LYS A 160 13.37 -22.25 0.99
N GLY A 161 13.01 -21.79 2.20
CA GLY A 161 12.53 -22.63 3.28
C GLY A 161 11.03 -22.95 3.17
N GLY A 162 10.55 -23.87 4.00
CA GLY A 162 9.12 -24.14 4.18
C GLY A 162 8.47 -23.11 5.13
N ASP A 163 7.56 -23.58 5.98
CA ASP A 163 6.86 -22.76 6.99
C ASP A 163 7.80 -22.44 8.18
N THR A 164 8.93 -21.80 7.89
CA THR A 164 9.86 -21.35 8.94
C THR A 164 9.12 -20.42 9.90
N LYS A 165 9.23 -20.68 11.21
CA LYS A 165 8.56 -19.84 12.22
C LYS A 165 9.15 -18.45 12.20
N GLY A 166 8.31 -17.44 11.95
CA GLY A 166 8.70 -16.04 12.05
C GLY A 166 8.80 -15.57 13.51
N THR A 167 9.54 -14.47 13.69
CA THR A 167 9.68 -13.76 14.97
C THR A 167 9.18 -12.34 14.78
N PRO A 168 8.01 -11.97 15.35
CA PRO A 168 7.48 -10.61 15.23
C PRO A 168 8.38 -9.56 15.86
N GLN A 169 8.59 -8.44 15.17
CA GLN A 169 9.28 -7.27 15.74
C GLN A 169 8.28 -6.44 16.58
N ALA A 170 8.20 -6.76 17.87
CA ALA A 170 7.20 -6.18 18.78
C ALA A 170 7.28 -4.66 18.90
N ILE A 171 8.48 -4.06 18.79
CA ILE A 171 8.68 -2.61 18.85
C ILE A 171 7.96 -1.86 17.73
N GLU A 172 7.72 -2.52 16.58
CA GLU A 172 6.96 -2.01 15.44
C GLU A 172 5.45 -2.26 15.56
N GLY A 173 4.98 -2.79 16.70
CA GLY A 173 3.58 -3.14 16.91
C GLY A 173 3.14 -4.41 16.17
N ILE A 174 4.09 -5.24 15.74
CA ILE A 174 3.84 -6.51 15.09
C ILE A 174 3.63 -7.56 16.17
N THR A 175 2.47 -8.21 16.15
CA THR A 175 2.05 -9.19 17.16
C THR A 175 2.08 -10.63 16.66
N ASP A 176 2.08 -10.82 15.33
CA ASP A 176 2.06 -12.15 14.72
C ASP A 176 2.71 -12.15 13.34
N VAL A 177 3.30 -13.28 12.97
CA VAL A 177 3.91 -13.57 11.66
C VAL A 177 3.43 -14.93 11.21
N GLN A 178 2.74 -15.02 10.07
CA GLN A 178 2.16 -16.26 9.57
C GLN A 178 2.43 -16.51 8.09
N TRP A 179 2.60 -17.79 7.74
CA TRP A 179 2.55 -18.28 6.38
C TRP A 179 1.13 -18.71 6.03
N ILE A 180 0.51 -18.02 5.07
CA ILE A 180 -0.89 -18.20 4.69
C ILE A 180 -0.97 -18.65 3.23
N GLY A 181 -1.58 -19.82 3.03
CA GLY A 181 -1.82 -20.37 1.69
C GLY A 181 -3.12 -19.83 1.06
N ALA A 182 -3.27 -20.07 -0.24
CA ALA A 182 -4.52 -19.81 -0.94
C ALA A 182 -5.56 -20.89 -0.64
N PRO A 183 -6.88 -20.55 -0.56
CA PRO A 183 -7.41 -19.21 -0.57
C PRO A 183 -7.12 -18.47 0.74
N ILE A 184 -6.85 -17.15 0.65
CA ILE A 184 -6.63 -16.32 1.83
C ILE A 184 -7.91 -16.30 2.67
N PRO A 185 -7.83 -16.62 3.98
CA PRO A 185 -9.00 -16.62 4.87
C PRO A 185 -9.72 -15.26 4.88
N LYS A 186 -11.06 -15.31 4.83
CA LYS A 186 -11.93 -14.12 4.79
C LYS A 186 -11.57 -13.11 5.90
N LYS A 187 -11.35 -13.59 7.14
CA LYS A 187 -10.95 -12.74 8.28
C LYS A 187 -9.67 -11.93 8.01
N ILE A 188 -8.68 -12.53 7.37
CA ILE A 188 -7.42 -11.86 7.02
C ILE A 188 -7.69 -10.83 5.95
N TRP A 189 -8.38 -11.23 4.87
CA TRP A 189 -8.70 -10.36 3.76
C TRP A 189 -9.50 -9.12 4.17
N GLU A 190 -10.48 -9.27 5.06
CA GLU A 190 -11.33 -8.17 5.53
C GLU A 190 -10.58 -7.17 6.43
N SER A 191 -9.61 -7.65 7.22
CA SER A 191 -8.78 -6.77 8.08
C SER A 191 -7.54 -6.21 7.38
N THR A 192 -7.30 -6.57 6.11
CA THR A 192 -6.14 -6.10 5.33
C THR A 192 -6.42 -4.73 4.72
N TYR A 193 -5.41 -3.86 4.70
CA TYR A 193 -5.49 -2.55 4.07
C TYR A 193 -5.77 -2.64 2.57
N GLY A 194 -6.50 -1.66 2.03
CA GLY A 194 -6.82 -1.60 0.61
C GLY A 194 -5.59 -1.59 -0.31
N SER A 195 -4.51 -0.91 0.09
CA SER A 195 -3.23 -0.89 -0.62
C SER A 195 -2.60 -2.28 -0.74
N ILE A 196 -2.64 -3.07 0.35
CA ILE A 196 -2.11 -4.43 0.37
C ILE A 196 -2.91 -5.37 -0.52
N ARG A 197 -4.24 -5.18 -0.55
CA ARG A 197 -5.10 -5.96 -1.46
C ARG A 197 -4.75 -5.74 -2.94
N ILE A 198 -4.25 -4.54 -3.31
CA ILE A 198 -3.76 -4.27 -4.68
C ILE A 198 -2.54 -5.13 -4.95
N VAL A 199 -1.53 -5.09 -4.06
CA VAL A 199 -0.28 -5.85 -4.21
C VAL A 199 -0.55 -7.35 -4.34
N VAL A 200 -1.37 -7.90 -3.46
CA VAL A 200 -1.69 -9.34 -3.48
C VAL A 200 -2.48 -9.74 -4.74
N LYS A 201 -3.43 -8.91 -5.20
CA LYS A 201 -4.19 -9.21 -6.42
C LYS A 201 -3.31 -9.19 -7.68
N GLU A 202 -2.34 -8.30 -7.73
CA GLU A 202 -1.40 -8.23 -8.85
C GLU A 202 -0.51 -9.47 -8.89
N SER A 203 0.08 -9.86 -7.75
CA SER A 203 0.93 -11.05 -7.67
C SER A 203 0.22 -12.34 -8.09
N VAL A 204 -1.08 -12.47 -7.82
CA VAL A 204 -1.86 -13.66 -8.25
C VAL A 204 -2.06 -13.68 -9.76
N LYS A 205 -2.12 -12.52 -10.43
CA LYS A 205 -2.22 -12.47 -11.90
C LYS A 205 -0.92 -12.90 -12.60
N GLU A 206 0.23 -12.70 -11.95
CA GLU A 206 1.51 -13.14 -12.50
C GLU A 206 1.78 -14.64 -12.30
N LEU A 207 1.03 -15.29 -11.39
CA LEU A 207 1.16 -16.72 -11.09
C LEU A 207 0.17 -17.60 -11.88
N THR A 208 -0.74 -17.02 -12.67
CA THR A 208 -1.71 -17.69 -13.55
C THR A 208 -1.39 -17.47 -15.01
#